data_24275bc1c88bdf80090f25dff41aaa22
#
_entry.id   24275bc1c88bdf80090f25dff41aaa22
#
_cell.length_a   1.000
_cell.length_b   1.000
_cell.length_c   1.000
_cell.angle_alpha   90.00
_cell.angle_beta   90.00
_cell.angle_gamma   90.00
#
_symmetry.space_group_name_H-M   'P 1'
#
loop_
_entity.id
_entity.type
_entity.pdbx_description
1 polymer ?
#
loop_
_entity_poly.entity_id
_entity_poly.type
_entity_poly.pdbx_seq_one_letter_code
_entity_poly.pdbx_strand_id
1 'polypeptide(L)'
;PQVLLGSPPGSASLEIPGLSELITPVDRFFVTDVTFPAPSVLLRQWRLVVRGMVEHPLSLTIDEVLSLPSREIDAVLMCVHNPVGGPFVGNARWQGVLLRDLLVRAGA
;
A
#
# COMPACT_ATOMS: atom_id res chain seq x y z
N PRO A 1 3.61 -5.44 -5.05
CA PRO A 1 2.16 -5.32 -5.23
C PRO A 1 1.51 -5.11 -3.87
N GLN A 2 0.85 -3.97 -3.70
CA GLN A 2 0.02 -3.75 -2.53
C GLN A 2 -1.21 -4.65 -2.69
N VAL A 3 -1.39 -5.58 -1.76
CA VAL A 3 -2.61 -6.39 -1.72
C VAL A 3 -3.65 -5.53 -0.99
N LEU A 4 -4.57 -4.97 -1.76
CA LEU A 4 -5.75 -4.31 -1.19
C LEU A 4 -6.75 -5.41 -0.84
N LEU A 5 -7.00 -5.60 0.44
CA LEU A 5 -8.08 -6.47 0.90
C LEU A 5 -9.40 -5.73 0.72
N GLY A 6 -10.41 -6.43 0.24
CA GLY A 6 -11.77 -5.88 0.09
C GLY A 6 -12.33 -5.39 1.43
N SER A 7 -13.42 -4.65 1.36
CA SER A 7 -14.11 -4.14 2.57
C SER A 7 -14.41 -5.27 3.55
N PRO A 8 -14.16 -5.09 4.85
CA PRO A 8 -14.50 -6.09 5.85
C PRO A 8 -16.00 -6.33 5.89
N PRO A 9 -16.45 -7.56 6.16
CA PRO A 9 -17.86 -7.80 6.41
C PRO A 9 -18.29 -6.96 7.63
N GLY A 10 -19.28 -6.08 7.45
CA GLY A 10 -19.80 -5.21 8.51
C GLY A 10 -19.30 -3.77 8.50
N SER A 11 -18.59 -3.30 7.46
CA SER A 11 -18.41 -1.85 7.27
C SER A 11 -19.78 -1.23 6.99
N ALA A 12 -20.43 -0.72 8.04
CA ALA A 12 -21.69 -0.01 7.90
C ALA A 12 -21.44 1.23 7.03
N SER A 13 -21.87 1.17 5.77
CA SER A 13 -22.04 2.37 4.97
C SER A 13 -23.09 3.22 5.67
N LEU A 14 -22.70 4.38 6.17
CA LEU A 14 -23.69 5.37 6.61
C LEU A 14 -24.39 5.84 5.34
N GLU A 15 -25.68 5.52 5.20
CA GLU A 15 -26.52 5.95 4.06
C GLU A 15 -26.83 7.45 4.13
N ILE A 16 -25.80 8.27 4.08
CA ILE A 16 -25.90 9.73 4.05
C ILE A 16 -25.69 10.17 2.60
N PRO A 17 -26.64 10.85 1.97
CA PRO A 17 -26.47 11.36 0.61
C PRO A 17 -25.20 12.21 0.48
N GLY A 18 -24.34 11.88 -0.49
CA GLY A 18 -23.07 12.58 -0.74
C GLY A 18 -21.89 12.14 0.12
N LEU A 19 -22.07 11.20 1.07
CA LEU A 19 -20.98 10.60 1.81
C LEU A 19 -20.33 9.48 0.97
N SER A 20 -19.01 9.51 0.85
CA SER A 20 -18.26 8.40 0.24
C SER A 20 -18.24 7.18 1.16
N GLU A 21 -18.04 6.00 0.58
CA GLU A 21 -17.88 4.77 1.34
C GLU A 21 -16.68 4.86 2.30
N LEU A 22 -16.81 4.27 3.49
CA LEU A 22 -15.74 4.27 4.50
C LEU A 22 -14.47 3.60 3.95
N ILE A 23 -14.60 2.48 3.24
CA ILE A 23 -13.52 1.80 2.55
C ILE A 23 -13.75 1.92 1.05
N THR A 24 -12.80 2.51 0.35
CA THR A 24 -12.83 2.63 -1.11
C THR A 24 -12.59 1.26 -1.74
N PRO A 25 -13.51 0.74 -2.57
CA PRO A 25 -13.30 -0.51 -3.29
C PRO A 25 -12.05 -0.48 -4.16
N VAL A 26 -11.38 -1.63 -4.30
CA VAL A 26 -10.11 -1.75 -5.05
C VAL A 26 -10.24 -1.30 -6.50
N ASP A 27 -11.35 -1.63 -7.14
CA ASP A 27 -11.66 -1.28 -8.53
C ASP A 27 -11.97 0.22 -8.74
N ARG A 28 -12.24 0.94 -7.64
CA ARG A 28 -12.47 2.40 -7.62
C ARG A 28 -11.35 3.17 -6.94
N PHE A 29 -10.31 2.48 -6.47
CA PHE A 29 -9.16 3.16 -5.89
C PHE A 29 -8.38 3.88 -6.98
N PHE A 30 -8.00 5.13 -6.75
CA PHE A 30 -7.34 5.94 -7.77
C PHE A 30 -5.97 5.36 -8.16
N VAL A 31 -5.63 5.54 -9.44
CA VAL A 31 -4.32 5.20 -10.00
C VAL A 31 -3.70 6.47 -10.56
N THR A 32 -2.44 6.71 -10.23
CA THR A 32 -1.66 7.80 -10.81
C THR A 32 -0.21 7.36 -10.99
N ASP A 33 0.35 7.61 -12.17
CA ASP A 33 1.71 7.28 -12.53
C ASP A 33 2.50 8.56 -12.84
N VAL A 34 3.76 8.59 -12.44
CA VAL A 34 4.70 9.69 -12.75
C VAL A 34 5.42 9.48 -14.08
N THR A 35 5.29 8.28 -14.67
CA THR A 35 5.91 7.90 -15.95
C THR A 35 4.87 7.35 -16.91
N PHE A 36 5.08 7.60 -18.21
CA PHE A 36 4.25 7.04 -19.26
C PHE A 36 5.13 6.36 -20.31
N PRO A 37 4.86 5.08 -20.69
CA PRO A 37 3.86 4.20 -20.09
C PRO A 37 4.18 3.81 -18.65
N ALA A 38 3.17 3.35 -17.90
CA ALA A 38 3.37 2.82 -16.56
C ALA A 38 4.39 1.66 -16.57
N PRO A 39 5.31 1.60 -15.58
CA PRO A 39 6.36 0.60 -15.58
C PRO A 39 5.80 -0.82 -15.43
N SER A 40 6.28 -1.73 -16.28
CA SER A 40 5.98 -3.16 -16.15
C SER A 40 6.98 -3.83 -15.20
N VAL A 41 6.49 -4.44 -14.14
CA VAL A 41 7.32 -5.09 -13.12
C VAL A 41 7.16 -6.61 -13.22
N LEU A 42 8.26 -7.30 -13.48
CA LEU A 42 8.30 -8.76 -13.42
C LEU A 42 8.52 -9.20 -11.97
N LEU A 43 7.49 -9.75 -11.33
CA LEU A 43 7.53 -10.12 -9.90
C LEU A 43 8.69 -11.05 -9.55
N ARG A 44 9.05 -12.00 -10.42
CA ARG A 44 10.18 -12.91 -10.21
C ARG A 44 11.55 -12.21 -10.14
N GLN A 45 11.66 -11.00 -10.72
CA GLN A 45 12.89 -10.20 -10.72
C GLN A 45 12.84 -9.08 -9.69
N TRP A 46 11.67 -8.81 -9.15
CA TRP A 46 11.50 -7.75 -8.17
C TRP A 46 12.26 -8.06 -6.88
N ARG A 47 12.87 -7.04 -6.30
CA ARG A 47 13.57 -7.11 -5.01
C ARG A 47 13.27 -5.89 -4.18
N LEU A 48 13.01 -6.12 -2.90
CA LEU A 48 13.05 -5.06 -1.90
C LEU A 48 14.50 -4.95 -1.38
N VAL A 49 15.13 -3.81 -1.61
CA VAL A 49 16.52 -3.58 -1.19
C VAL A 49 16.56 -2.54 -0.08
N VAL A 50 17.15 -2.91 1.06
CA VAL A 50 17.47 -2.00 2.16
C VAL A 50 18.98 -1.87 2.23
N ARG A 51 19.51 -0.65 2.04
CA ARG A 51 20.95 -0.37 2.00
C ARG A 51 21.27 1.05 2.47
N GLY A 52 22.53 1.35 2.68
CA GLY A 52 23.01 2.64 3.15
C GLY A 52 23.52 2.53 4.58
N MET A 53 23.05 3.36 5.48
CA MET A 53 23.44 3.35 6.89
C MET A 53 22.76 2.21 7.66
N VAL A 54 23.10 0.97 7.29
CA VAL A 54 22.61 -0.26 7.90
C VAL A 54 23.79 -1.23 8.11
N GLU A 55 23.75 -2.01 9.16
CA GLU A 55 24.80 -3.01 9.46
C GLU A 55 24.69 -4.23 8.53
N HIS A 56 23.44 -4.61 8.17
CA HIS A 56 23.14 -5.82 7.39
C HIS A 56 22.23 -5.45 6.21
N PRO A 57 22.78 -5.09 5.04
CA PRO A 57 21.97 -4.82 3.85
C PRO A 57 21.06 -5.99 3.51
N LEU A 58 19.78 -5.70 3.19
CA LEU A 58 18.79 -6.71 2.82
C LEU A 58 18.49 -6.64 1.33
N SER A 59 18.27 -7.82 0.72
CA SER A 59 17.73 -7.94 -0.64
C SER A 59 16.70 -9.07 -0.62
N LEU A 60 15.42 -8.73 -0.56
CA LEU A 60 14.33 -9.68 -0.38
C LEU A 60 13.53 -9.83 -1.68
N THR A 61 13.20 -11.07 -2.03
CA THR A 61 12.23 -11.38 -3.08
C THR A 61 10.82 -11.05 -2.62
N ILE A 62 9.87 -11.01 -3.54
CA ILE A 62 8.46 -10.82 -3.18
C ILE A 62 7.96 -11.95 -2.24
N ASP A 63 8.36 -13.20 -2.50
CA ASP A 63 7.95 -14.36 -1.70
C ASP A 63 8.52 -14.27 -0.28
N GLU A 64 9.78 -13.84 -0.14
CA GLU A 64 10.38 -13.60 1.17
C GLU A 64 9.65 -12.49 1.94
N VAL A 65 9.29 -11.39 1.28
CA VAL A 65 8.48 -10.32 1.92
C VAL A 65 7.11 -10.84 2.34
N LEU A 66 6.43 -11.61 1.49
CA LEU A 66 5.12 -12.18 1.79
C LEU A 66 5.14 -13.22 2.93
N SER A 67 6.29 -13.86 3.17
CA SER A 67 6.47 -14.81 4.28
C SER A 67 6.72 -14.15 5.64
N LEU A 68 7.01 -12.84 5.66
CA LEU A 68 7.25 -12.12 6.91
C LEU A 68 5.94 -11.83 7.65
N PRO A 69 5.99 -11.66 8.99
CA PRO A 69 4.84 -11.25 9.77
C PRO A 69 4.22 -9.96 9.21
N SER A 70 2.96 -10.03 8.83
CA SER A 70 2.23 -8.90 8.27
C SER A 70 1.19 -8.35 9.26
N ARG A 71 0.79 -7.10 9.07
CA ARG A 71 -0.28 -6.44 9.81
C ARG A 71 -1.25 -5.78 8.84
N GLU A 72 -2.49 -5.62 9.30
CA GLU A 72 -3.52 -4.87 8.60
C GLU A 72 -3.74 -3.52 9.29
N ILE A 73 -3.88 -2.48 8.49
CA ILE A 73 -4.24 -1.14 8.96
C ILE A 73 -5.24 -0.51 8.00
N ASP A 74 -6.19 0.25 8.52
CA ASP A 74 -7.02 1.12 7.70
C ASP A 74 -6.34 2.48 7.61
N ALA A 75 -6.09 2.96 6.39
CA ALA A 75 -5.40 4.23 6.18
C ALA A 75 -5.83 4.91 4.88
N VAL A 76 -5.91 6.23 4.97
CA VAL A 76 -6.17 7.08 3.80
C VAL A 76 -4.88 7.32 3.04
N LEU A 77 -4.94 7.11 1.73
CA LEU A 77 -3.91 7.55 0.79
C LEU A 77 -4.47 8.68 -0.07
N MET A 78 -3.75 9.79 -0.13
CA MET A 78 -4.12 10.95 -0.94
C MET A 78 -2.93 11.40 -1.77
N CYS A 79 -3.15 11.63 -3.05
CA CYS A 79 -2.14 12.21 -3.93
C CYS A 79 -1.89 13.68 -3.54
N VAL A 80 -0.63 14.11 -3.54
CA VAL A 80 -0.25 15.52 -3.26
C VAL A 80 -0.90 16.51 -4.24
N HIS A 81 -1.21 16.06 -5.46
CA HIS A 81 -1.89 16.86 -6.48
C HIS A 81 -3.44 16.76 -6.42
N ASN A 82 -4.00 16.14 -5.38
CA ASN A 82 -5.45 16.04 -5.28
C ASN A 82 -6.06 17.43 -5.01
N PRO A 83 -6.87 17.99 -5.92
CA PRO A 83 -7.56 19.23 -5.63
C PRO A 83 -8.64 19.05 -4.58
N VAL A 84 -9.15 20.11 -3.99
CA VAL A 84 -10.28 20.05 -3.06
C VAL A 84 -11.48 19.40 -3.74
N GLY A 85 -12.03 18.34 -3.13
CA GLY A 85 -13.11 17.53 -3.73
C GLY A 85 -12.68 16.66 -4.90
N GLY A 86 -11.37 16.48 -5.14
CA GLY A 86 -10.83 15.70 -6.24
C GLY A 86 -10.87 14.19 -6.01
N PRO A 87 -10.64 13.41 -7.08
CA PRO A 87 -10.79 11.96 -7.05
C PRO A 87 -9.57 11.20 -6.55
N PHE A 88 -8.45 11.86 -6.28
CA PHE A 88 -7.18 11.20 -5.95
C PHE A 88 -7.01 10.99 -4.43
N VAL A 89 -8.04 10.47 -3.78
CA VAL A 89 -8.04 10.09 -2.37
C VAL A 89 -8.83 8.81 -2.21
N GLY A 90 -8.36 7.92 -1.33
CA GLY A 90 -9.05 6.69 -1.00
C GLY A 90 -8.66 6.21 0.39
N ASN A 91 -9.59 5.58 1.09
CA ASN A 91 -9.35 4.90 2.35
C ASN A 91 -9.40 3.39 2.12
N ALA A 92 -8.34 2.68 2.45
CA ALA A 92 -8.27 1.24 2.22
C ALA A 92 -7.72 0.50 3.43
N ARG A 93 -8.04 -0.78 3.48
CA ARG A 93 -7.37 -1.72 4.38
C ARG A 93 -6.10 -2.22 3.70
N TRP A 94 -4.97 -1.86 4.28
CA TRP A 94 -3.65 -2.22 3.80
C TRP A 94 -3.11 -3.40 4.60
N GLN A 95 -2.58 -4.40 3.90
CA GLN A 95 -1.81 -5.47 4.51
C GLN A 95 -0.35 -5.36 4.11
N GLY A 96 0.54 -5.46 5.07
CA GLY A 96 1.98 -5.38 4.78
C GLY A 96 2.86 -5.65 5.98
N VAL A 97 4.16 -5.71 5.72
CA VAL A 97 5.20 -5.83 6.73
C VAL A 97 5.54 -4.45 7.27
N LEU A 98 5.74 -4.34 8.58
CA LEU A 98 6.15 -3.07 9.18
C LEU A 98 7.56 -2.69 8.73
N LEU A 99 7.72 -1.50 8.21
CA LEU A 99 9.03 -0.95 7.82
C LEU A 99 10.01 -0.99 8.99
N ARG A 100 9.55 -0.67 10.21
CA ARG A 100 10.36 -0.75 11.42
C ARG A 100 11.02 -2.12 11.59
N ASP A 101 10.28 -3.21 11.34
CA ASP A 101 10.80 -4.56 11.55
C ASP A 101 11.88 -4.91 10.49
N LEU A 102 11.74 -4.39 9.28
CA LEU A 102 12.78 -4.48 8.25
C LEU A 102 14.03 -3.67 8.61
N LEU A 103 13.86 -2.46 9.14
CA LEU A 103 14.97 -1.61 9.57
C LEU A 103 15.72 -2.21 10.75
N VAL A 104 15.02 -2.72 11.76
CA VAL A 104 15.63 -3.45 12.89
C VAL A 104 16.42 -4.66 12.38
N ARG A 105 15.86 -5.44 11.46
CA ARG A 105 16.55 -6.58 10.85
C ARG A 105 17.79 -6.16 10.06
N ALA A 106 17.78 -4.98 9.48
CA ALA A 106 18.91 -4.41 8.75
C ALA A 106 19.97 -3.77 9.67
N GLY A 107 19.67 -3.58 10.95
CA GLY A 107 20.58 -2.91 11.89
C GLY A 107 20.66 -1.40 11.65
N ALA A 108 19.53 -0.74 11.36
CA ALA A 108 19.43 0.70 11.16
C ALA A 108 19.19 1.44 12.47
#